data_c52df761cea4cfab4dc9f10183dc27b6
#
_entry.id   c52df761cea4cfab4dc9f10183dc27b6
#
_cell.length_a   1.000
_cell.length_b   1.000
_cell.length_c   1.000
_cell.angle_alpha   90.00
_cell.angle_beta   90.00
_cell.angle_gamma   90.00
#
_symmetry.space_group_name_H-M   'P 1'
#
loop_
_entity.id
_entity.type
_entity.pdbx_description
1 polymer ?
#
loop_
_entity_poly.entity_id
_entity_poly.type
_entity_poly.pdbx_seq_one_letter_code
_entity_poly.pdbx_strand_id
1 'polypeptide(L)'
;MEELMKKTVFYTVLFMVLLVKSVSAHEFVATITKINDGDTLTAIVNNENTKIRLLDVDCYETKKNKHAKALQQYYGLPYDEMISRGKQSRKQLKNLLKDHRYIRIEWEERDSFGRILGKVYLDDIKSAGVIDVNQYMLDQSGCNKYIPSSVLKKSKEKK
;
A
#
# COMPACT_ATOMS: atom_id res chain seq x y z
N MET A 1 -38.44 -25.90 28.20
CA MET A 1 -37.92 -24.51 28.01
C MET A 1 -36.43 -24.50 27.74
N GLU A 2 -35.62 -25.20 28.52
CA GLU A 2 -34.15 -25.21 28.41
C GLU A 2 -33.64 -25.79 27.06
N GLU A 3 -34.25 -26.85 26.52
CA GLU A 3 -33.87 -27.44 25.26
C GLU A 3 -34.18 -26.54 24.06
N LEU A 4 -35.26 -25.79 24.12
CA LEU A 4 -35.62 -24.80 23.09
C LEU A 4 -34.63 -23.63 23.06
N MET A 5 -34.23 -23.15 24.24
CA MET A 5 -33.21 -22.12 24.38
C MET A 5 -31.85 -22.57 23.81
N LYS A 6 -31.42 -23.81 24.11
CA LYS A 6 -30.17 -24.37 23.57
C LYS A 6 -30.19 -24.45 22.03
N LYS A 7 -31.31 -24.87 21.46
CA LYS A 7 -31.48 -24.91 19.98
C LYS A 7 -31.44 -23.50 19.37
N THR A 8 -32.12 -22.53 19.99
CA THR A 8 -32.12 -21.14 19.50
C THR A 8 -30.71 -20.54 19.54
N VAL A 9 -29.98 -20.71 20.63
CA VAL A 9 -28.60 -20.24 20.77
C VAL A 9 -27.69 -20.92 19.72
N PHE A 10 -27.82 -22.22 19.51
CA PHE A 10 -27.06 -22.96 18.50
C PHE A 10 -27.29 -22.43 17.09
N TYR A 11 -28.55 -22.21 16.69
CA TYR A 11 -28.85 -21.66 15.35
C TYR A 11 -28.41 -20.21 15.20
N THR A 12 -28.47 -19.40 16.25
CA THR A 12 -27.99 -18.02 16.20
C THR A 12 -26.47 -17.98 16.02
N VAL A 13 -25.73 -18.81 16.75
CA VAL A 13 -24.27 -18.91 16.59
C VAL A 13 -23.89 -19.46 15.23
N LEU A 14 -24.61 -20.50 14.76
CA LEU A 14 -24.38 -21.05 13.42
C LEU A 14 -24.63 -20.02 12.32
N PHE A 15 -25.71 -19.24 12.44
CA PHE A 15 -26.02 -18.17 11.49
C PHE A 15 -24.97 -17.04 11.52
N MET A 16 -24.46 -16.70 12.70
CA MET A 16 -23.41 -15.68 12.86
C MET A 16 -22.07 -16.12 12.23
N VAL A 17 -21.73 -17.40 12.32
CA VAL A 17 -20.53 -17.97 11.69
C VAL A 17 -20.64 -17.97 10.14
N LEU A 18 -21.84 -18.15 9.60
CA LEU A 18 -22.09 -18.11 8.15
C LEU A 18 -22.02 -16.68 7.57
N LEU A 19 -22.07 -15.63 8.38
CA LEU A 19 -21.96 -14.23 7.96
C LEU A 19 -20.51 -13.73 7.84
N VAL A 20 -19.52 -14.53 8.19
CA VAL A 20 -18.12 -14.18 7.96
C VAL A 20 -17.87 -14.17 6.47
N LYS A 21 -17.99 -13.00 5.85
CA LYS A 21 -17.57 -12.81 4.46
C LYS A 21 -16.05 -13.00 4.42
N SER A 22 -15.60 -14.05 3.76
CA SER A 22 -14.20 -14.16 3.37
C SER A 22 -13.90 -12.96 2.46
N VAL A 23 -13.13 -12.00 2.95
CA VAL A 23 -12.52 -10.99 2.09
C VAL A 23 -11.51 -11.75 1.23
N SER A 24 -11.90 -12.06 0.01
CA SER A 24 -10.99 -12.67 -0.95
C SER A 24 -10.13 -11.56 -1.52
N ALA A 25 -8.90 -11.46 -1.07
CA ALA A 25 -7.92 -10.62 -1.76
C ALA A 25 -7.75 -11.16 -3.19
N HIS A 26 -7.91 -10.29 -4.18
CA HIS A 26 -7.67 -10.66 -5.58
C HIS A 26 -6.18 -10.64 -5.85
N GLU A 27 -5.65 -11.78 -6.32
CA GLU A 27 -4.23 -11.91 -6.66
C GLU A 27 -4.06 -12.00 -8.18
N PHE A 28 -3.07 -11.28 -8.71
CA PHE A 28 -2.69 -11.37 -10.12
C PHE A 28 -1.23 -11.00 -10.34
N VAL A 29 -0.69 -11.41 -11.49
CA VAL A 29 0.66 -11.05 -11.96
C VAL A 29 0.57 -9.91 -12.96
N ALA A 30 1.44 -8.91 -12.82
CA ALA A 30 1.48 -7.74 -13.69
C ALA A 30 2.90 -7.46 -14.21
N THR A 31 3.00 -6.87 -15.39
CA THR A 31 4.27 -6.45 -16.00
C THR A 31 4.57 -5.01 -15.63
N ILE A 32 5.72 -4.76 -15.01
CA ILE A 32 6.16 -3.41 -14.64
C ILE A 32 6.48 -2.61 -15.88
N THR A 33 5.96 -1.39 -16.00
CA THR A 33 6.29 -0.46 -17.09
C THR A 33 7.00 0.80 -16.59
N LYS A 34 6.74 1.25 -15.34
CA LYS A 34 7.32 2.49 -14.82
C LYS A 34 7.31 2.53 -13.31
N ILE A 35 8.36 3.10 -12.71
CA ILE A 35 8.37 3.51 -11.29
C ILE A 35 8.09 5.02 -11.22
N ASN A 36 6.98 5.39 -10.60
CA ASN A 36 6.51 6.78 -10.52
C ASN A 36 7.20 7.54 -9.39
N ASP A 37 7.14 6.97 -8.18
CA ASP A 37 7.79 7.46 -6.95
C ASP A 37 8.14 6.28 -6.02
N GLY A 38 8.35 6.53 -4.73
CA GLY A 38 8.79 5.50 -3.78
C GLY A 38 7.71 4.50 -3.40
N ASP A 39 6.43 4.82 -3.61
CA ASP A 39 5.28 3.99 -3.22
C ASP A 39 4.28 3.76 -4.34
N THR A 40 4.58 4.22 -5.54
CA THR A 40 3.69 4.10 -6.69
C THR A 40 4.44 3.65 -7.93
N LEU A 41 3.96 2.61 -8.57
CA LEU A 41 4.45 2.12 -9.85
C LEU A 41 3.31 2.01 -10.88
N THR A 42 3.65 1.84 -12.15
CA THR A 42 2.71 1.55 -13.23
C THR A 42 3.03 0.16 -13.77
N ALA A 43 1.99 -0.66 -13.93
CA ALA A 43 2.11 -2.00 -14.49
C ALA A 43 0.98 -2.25 -15.50
N ILE A 44 1.17 -3.21 -16.40
CA ILE A 44 0.11 -3.68 -17.30
C ILE A 44 -0.76 -4.67 -16.55
N VAL A 45 -2.03 -4.31 -16.39
CA VAL A 45 -3.09 -5.11 -15.80
C VAL A 45 -4.22 -5.18 -16.82
N ASN A 46 -4.64 -6.38 -17.25
CA ASN A 46 -5.67 -6.58 -18.27
C ASN A 46 -5.41 -5.76 -19.56
N ASN A 47 -4.17 -5.74 -20.04
CA ASN A 47 -3.70 -5.00 -21.20
C ASN A 47 -3.72 -3.46 -21.08
N GLU A 48 -3.95 -2.92 -19.89
CA GLU A 48 -3.99 -1.48 -19.62
C GLU A 48 -2.88 -1.05 -18.65
N ASN A 49 -2.28 0.13 -18.89
CA ASN A 49 -1.36 0.72 -17.94
C ASN A 49 -2.12 1.21 -16.71
N THR A 50 -1.96 0.50 -15.62
CA THR A 50 -2.64 0.77 -14.34
C THR A 50 -1.62 1.20 -13.29
N LYS A 51 -1.94 2.25 -12.53
CA LYS A 51 -1.13 2.66 -11.38
C LYS A 51 -1.45 1.76 -10.19
N ILE A 52 -0.38 1.28 -9.57
CA ILE A 52 -0.41 0.50 -8.33
C ILE A 52 0.21 1.36 -7.24
N ARG A 53 -0.51 1.61 -6.17
CA ARG A 53 0.01 2.24 -4.96
C ARG A 53 0.23 1.16 -3.90
N LEU A 54 1.41 1.14 -3.31
CA LEU A 54 1.73 0.22 -2.23
C LEU A 54 0.80 0.49 -1.04
N LEU A 55 0.04 -0.52 -0.63
CA LEU A 55 -0.88 -0.44 0.50
C LEU A 55 -0.10 -0.16 1.79
N ASP A 56 -0.64 0.75 2.62
CA ASP A 56 -0.07 1.16 3.91
C ASP A 56 1.32 1.81 3.87
N VAL A 57 1.85 2.08 2.68
CA VAL A 57 3.14 2.77 2.49
C VAL A 57 2.90 4.21 2.04
N ASP A 58 3.60 5.17 2.65
CA ASP A 58 3.60 6.57 2.25
C ASP A 58 5.03 7.09 2.22
N CYS A 59 5.60 7.18 1.02
CA CYS A 59 6.94 7.72 0.82
C CYS A 59 6.89 9.22 0.60
N TYR A 60 7.94 9.93 1.00
CA TYR A 60 8.04 11.34 0.71
C TYR A 60 7.99 11.61 -0.80
N GLU A 61 7.40 12.73 -1.15
CA GLU A 61 7.22 13.15 -2.52
C GLU A 61 8.54 13.48 -3.22
N THR A 62 8.63 13.21 -4.52
CA THR A 62 9.82 13.55 -5.32
C THR A 62 9.82 14.99 -5.81
N LYS A 63 8.69 15.71 -5.64
CA LYS A 63 8.48 17.09 -6.07
C LYS A 63 7.66 17.86 -5.05
N LYS A 64 7.79 19.18 -5.09
CA LYS A 64 6.98 20.08 -4.27
C LYS A 64 5.52 20.05 -4.71
N ASN A 65 4.61 19.64 -3.81
CA ASN A 65 3.16 19.60 -4.03
C ASN A 65 2.40 19.80 -2.70
N LYS A 66 1.06 19.77 -2.75
CA LYS A 66 0.22 19.98 -1.56
C LYS A 66 0.42 18.88 -0.50
N HIS A 67 0.63 17.63 -0.92
CA HIS A 67 0.86 16.51 -0.02
C HIS A 67 2.22 16.64 0.67
N ALA A 68 3.29 16.91 -0.08
CA ALA A 68 4.61 17.19 0.48
C ALA A 68 4.59 18.31 1.52
N LYS A 69 3.82 19.39 1.26
CA LYS A 69 3.65 20.48 2.23
C LYS A 69 2.93 20.02 3.51
N ALA A 70 1.94 19.15 3.39
CA ALA A 70 1.22 18.61 4.54
C ALA A 70 2.12 17.68 5.38
N LEU A 71 2.90 16.83 4.75
CA LEU A 71 3.88 15.97 5.41
C LEU A 71 5.00 16.79 6.08
N GLN A 72 5.49 17.83 5.42
CA GLN A 72 6.48 18.75 6.00
C GLN A 72 5.99 19.37 7.31
N GLN A 73 4.73 19.84 7.31
CA GLN A 73 4.12 20.42 8.50
C GLN A 73 3.91 19.38 9.62
N TYR A 74 3.61 18.13 9.24
CA TYR A 74 3.39 17.05 10.19
C TYR A 74 4.68 16.54 10.84
N TYR A 75 5.72 16.29 10.03
CA TYR A 75 7.00 15.75 10.50
C TYR A 75 8.00 16.81 10.97
N GLY A 76 7.78 18.08 10.62
CA GLY A 76 8.69 19.18 10.97
C GLY A 76 10.05 19.15 10.24
N LEU A 77 10.18 18.36 9.18
CA LEU A 77 11.43 18.23 8.42
C LEU A 77 11.60 19.38 7.41
N PRO A 78 12.86 19.80 7.10
CA PRO A 78 13.12 20.73 6.01
C PRO A 78 12.57 20.20 4.67
N TYR A 79 11.99 21.09 3.87
CA TYR A 79 11.28 20.69 2.65
C TYR A 79 12.21 20.02 1.63
N ASP A 80 13.42 20.54 1.47
CA ASP A 80 14.38 19.99 0.52
C ASP A 80 14.93 18.63 0.97
N GLU A 81 15.04 18.40 2.28
CA GLU A 81 15.38 17.10 2.84
C GLU A 81 14.30 16.06 2.51
N MET A 82 13.02 16.40 2.70
CA MET A 82 11.91 15.50 2.37
C MET A 82 11.92 15.13 0.88
N ILE A 83 12.11 16.11 -0.01
CA ILE A 83 12.21 15.86 -1.46
C ILE A 83 13.42 14.98 -1.79
N SER A 84 14.54 15.19 -1.12
CA SER A 84 15.74 14.35 -1.27
C SER A 84 15.45 12.90 -0.86
N ARG A 85 14.82 12.69 0.29
CA ARG A 85 14.42 11.36 0.77
C ARG A 85 13.43 10.70 -0.17
N GLY A 86 12.44 11.44 -0.70
CA GLY A 86 11.50 10.93 -1.70
C GLY A 86 12.19 10.47 -2.99
N LYS A 87 13.16 11.24 -3.51
CA LYS A 87 13.98 10.82 -4.66
C LYS A 87 14.79 9.56 -4.35
N GLN A 88 15.31 9.45 -3.13
CA GLN A 88 16.05 8.27 -2.67
C GLN A 88 15.12 7.04 -2.62
N SER A 89 13.93 7.15 -2.04
CA SER A 89 12.96 6.05 -1.97
C SER A 89 12.58 5.57 -3.37
N ARG A 90 12.32 6.51 -4.31
CA ARG A 90 12.08 6.13 -5.70
C ARG A 90 13.26 5.38 -6.32
N LYS A 91 14.51 5.80 -6.04
CA LYS A 91 15.71 5.10 -6.52
C LYS A 91 15.82 3.71 -5.91
N GLN A 92 15.51 3.56 -4.63
CA GLN A 92 15.51 2.27 -3.92
C GLN A 92 14.49 1.31 -4.53
N LEU A 93 13.22 1.74 -4.72
CA LEU A 93 12.21 0.93 -5.39
C LEU A 93 12.64 0.56 -6.82
N LYS A 94 13.20 1.51 -7.58
CA LYS A 94 13.72 1.23 -8.92
C LYS A 94 14.85 0.19 -8.90
N ASN A 95 15.76 0.27 -7.93
CA ASN A 95 16.86 -0.68 -7.80
C ASN A 95 16.37 -2.08 -7.41
N LEU A 96 15.39 -2.16 -6.50
CA LEU A 96 14.78 -3.43 -6.10
C LEU A 96 14.13 -4.12 -7.32
N LEU A 97 13.43 -3.35 -8.14
CA LEU A 97 12.62 -3.88 -9.25
C LEU A 97 13.36 -3.98 -10.58
N LYS A 98 14.62 -3.51 -10.69
CA LYS A 98 15.32 -3.35 -12.00
C LYS A 98 15.49 -4.65 -12.78
N ASP A 99 15.69 -5.78 -12.07
CA ASP A 99 15.94 -7.10 -12.66
C ASP A 99 14.67 -7.96 -12.72
N HIS A 100 13.52 -7.38 -12.30
CA HIS A 100 12.22 -8.04 -12.29
C HIS A 100 11.29 -7.42 -13.31
N ARG A 101 10.80 -8.23 -14.23
CA ARG A 101 9.80 -7.82 -15.20
C ARG A 101 8.37 -7.92 -14.68
N TYR A 102 8.15 -8.90 -13.82
CA TYR A 102 6.84 -9.25 -13.28
C TYR A 102 6.79 -9.03 -11.79
N ILE A 103 5.62 -8.65 -11.31
CA ILE A 103 5.27 -8.56 -9.89
C ILE A 103 3.97 -9.29 -9.64
N ARG A 104 3.84 -9.86 -8.47
CA ARG A 104 2.58 -10.41 -7.96
C ARG A 104 1.93 -9.35 -7.08
N ILE A 105 0.64 -9.15 -7.23
CA ILE A 105 -0.13 -8.11 -6.54
C ILE A 105 -1.33 -8.76 -5.86
N GLU A 106 -1.44 -8.58 -4.55
CA GLU A 106 -2.66 -8.80 -3.79
C GLU A 106 -3.36 -7.46 -3.60
N TRP A 107 -4.60 -7.34 -4.00
CA TRP A 107 -5.35 -6.09 -3.93
C TRP A 107 -6.78 -6.30 -3.45
N GLU A 108 -7.34 -5.27 -2.81
CA GLU A 108 -8.70 -5.29 -2.27
C GLU A 108 -9.58 -4.21 -2.91
N GLU A 109 -9.02 -3.03 -3.18
CA GLU A 109 -9.78 -1.87 -3.64
C GLU A 109 -8.95 -0.91 -4.53
N ARG A 110 -9.64 0.06 -5.11
CA ARG A 110 -9.03 1.23 -5.75
C ARG A 110 -9.23 2.46 -4.91
N ASP A 111 -8.24 3.33 -4.90
CA ASP A 111 -8.38 4.63 -4.26
C ASP A 111 -9.23 5.61 -5.08
N SER A 112 -9.49 6.81 -4.51
CA SER A 112 -10.26 7.87 -5.17
C SER A 112 -9.63 8.41 -6.47
N PHE A 113 -8.38 8.06 -6.76
CA PHE A 113 -7.67 8.39 -8.01
C PHE A 113 -7.67 7.23 -9.01
N GLY A 114 -8.37 6.14 -8.72
CA GLY A 114 -8.45 4.94 -9.55
C GLY A 114 -7.22 4.03 -9.51
N ARG A 115 -6.25 4.29 -8.60
CA ARG A 115 -5.07 3.44 -8.43
C ARG A 115 -5.45 2.18 -7.67
N ILE A 116 -4.89 1.06 -8.03
CA ILE A 116 -4.98 -0.19 -7.24
C ILE A 116 -4.18 0.02 -5.95
N LEU A 117 -4.81 -0.20 -4.79
CA LEU A 117 -4.14 -0.33 -3.51
C LEU A 117 -3.76 -1.79 -3.32
N GLY A 118 -2.47 -2.10 -3.28
CA GLY A 118 -2.02 -3.48 -3.27
C GLY A 118 -0.77 -3.73 -2.46
N LYS A 119 -0.67 -4.97 -1.94
CA LYS A 119 0.57 -5.56 -1.51
C LYS A 119 1.28 -6.13 -2.73
N VAL A 120 2.53 -5.78 -2.89
CA VAL A 120 3.35 -6.15 -4.05
C VAL A 120 4.45 -7.11 -3.61
N TYR A 121 4.59 -8.19 -4.34
CA TYR A 121 5.58 -9.22 -4.07
C TYR A 121 6.45 -9.49 -5.29
N LEU A 122 7.71 -9.81 -5.03
CA LEU A 122 8.64 -10.34 -5.99
C LEU A 122 8.97 -11.79 -5.63
N ASP A 123 8.87 -12.67 -6.62
CA ASP A 123 9.40 -14.01 -6.50
C ASP A 123 10.90 -13.97 -6.81
N ASP A 124 11.73 -14.14 -5.79
CA ASP A 124 13.19 -14.20 -5.96
C ASP A 124 13.62 -15.61 -6.36
N ILE A 125 13.81 -15.80 -7.65
CA ILE A 125 14.22 -17.08 -8.23
C ILE A 125 15.58 -17.54 -7.67
N LYS A 126 16.45 -16.61 -7.26
CA LYS A 126 17.82 -16.94 -6.80
C LYS A 126 17.84 -17.47 -5.36
N SER A 127 16.99 -16.95 -4.49
CA SER A 127 16.90 -17.36 -3.08
C SER A 127 15.74 -18.31 -2.80
N ALA A 128 14.93 -18.65 -3.80
CA ALA A 128 13.66 -19.37 -3.67
C ALA A 128 12.72 -18.71 -2.61
N GLY A 129 12.85 -17.40 -2.44
CA GLY A 129 12.11 -16.60 -1.48
C GLY A 129 11.11 -15.66 -2.14
N VAL A 130 10.29 -15.05 -1.30
CA VAL A 130 9.36 -13.98 -1.70
C VAL A 130 9.77 -12.70 -0.98
N ILE A 131 9.93 -11.61 -1.73
CA ILE A 131 10.19 -10.28 -1.17
C ILE A 131 8.88 -9.52 -1.10
N ASP A 132 8.48 -9.13 0.11
CA ASP A 132 7.40 -8.16 0.32
C ASP A 132 7.93 -6.75 0.05
N VAL A 133 7.53 -6.18 -1.10
CA VAL A 133 7.98 -4.85 -1.54
C VAL A 133 7.45 -3.76 -0.61
N ASN A 134 6.25 -3.91 -0.07
CA ASN A 134 5.65 -2.94 0.84
C ASN A 134 6.49 -2.86 2.13
N GLN A 135 6.79 -4.00 2.74
CA GLN A 135 7.64 -4.05 3.95
C GLN A 135 9.06 -3.54 3.64
N TYR A 136 9.67 -3.98 2.53
CA TYR A 136 10.97 -3.47 2.12
C TYR A 136 11.01 -1.94 2.05
N MET A 137 9.97 -1.31 1.48
CA MET A 137 9.92 0.15 1.38
C MET A 137 9.67 0.85 2.71
N LEU A 138 8.91 0.24 3.64
CA LEU A 138 8.73 0.77 4.99
C LEU A 138 10.06 0.80 5.79
N ASP A 139 10.97 -0.12 5.50
CA ASP A 139 12.29 -0.17 6.14
C ASP A 139 13.26 0.91 5.61
N GLN A 140 12.86 1.64 4.56
CA GLN A 140 13.67 2.71 3.98
C GLN A 140 13.41 4.05 4.68
N SER A 141 14.45 4.88 4.83
CA SER A 141 14.39 6.16 5.54
C SER A 141 13.47 7.23 4.95
N GLY A 142 12.99 7.03 3.73
CA GLY A 142 12.12 7.98 3.01
C GLY A 142 10.66 7.54 2.91
N CYS A 143 10.28 6.45 3.58
CA CYS A 143 8.92 5.94 3.61
C CYS A 143 8.43 5.73 5.05
N ASN A 144 7.12 5.84 5.25
CA ASN A 144 6.45 5.69 6.53
C ASN A 144 5.17 4.89 6.35
N LYS A 145 4.54 4.48 7.44
CA LYS A 145 3.16 3.99 7.37
C LYS A 145 2.23 5.11 6.90
N TYR A 146 1.27 4.76 6.06
CA TYR A 146 0.30 5.70 5.53
C TYR A 146 -0.43 6.45 6.64
N ILE A 147 -0.50 7.79 6.51
CA ILE A 147 -1.20 8.67 7.43
C ILE A 147 -2.42 9.25 6.71
N PRO A 148 -3.65 8.98 7.17
CA PRO A 148 -4.85 9.53 6.57
C PRO A 148 -4.83 11.05 6.52
N SER A 149 -5.33 11.63 5.45
CA SER A 149 -5.37 13.09 5.26
C SER A 149 -6.16 13.85 6.34
N SER A 150 -7.11 13.18 7.01
CA SER A 150 -7.83 13.72 8.16
C SER A 150 -6.91 13.97 9.35
N VAL A 151 -5.91 13.10 9.58
CA VAL A 151 -4.90 13.26 10.64
C VAL A 151 -3.93 14.39 10.31
N LEU A 152 -3.49 14.47 9.05
CA LEU A 152 -2.61 15.54 8.55
C LEU A 152 -3.28 16.93 8.66
N LYS A 153 -4.61 17.02 8.48
CA LYS A 153 -5.35 18.29 8.64
C LYS A 153 -5.44 18.74 10.10
N LYS A 154 -5.71 17.82 11.03
CA LYS A 154 -5.80 18.15 12.47
C LYS A 154 -4.50 18.66 13.06
N SER A 155 -3.35 18.29 12.52
CA SER A 155 -2.06 18.81 12.98
C SER A 155 -1.81 20.28 12.65
N LYS A 156 -2.58 20.86 11.70
CA LYS A 156 -2.52 22.29 11.33
C LYS A 156 -3.26 23.18 12.31
N GLU A 157 -4.27 22.68 12.99
CA GLU A 157 -5.13 23.47 13.91
C GLU A 157 -4.53 23.61 15.31
N LYS A 158 -3.43 22.87 15.60
CA LYS A 158 -2.76 22.86 16.91
C LYS A 158 -1.49 23.71 16.98
N LYS A 159 -1.15 24.45 15.92
CA LYS A 159 -0.05 25.39 15.85
C LYS A 159 -0.55 26.81 15.61
#